data_773b1fa2a844fec70eb23dd9f57380f2
#
_entry.id   773b1fa2a844fec70eb23dd9f57380f2
#
_cell.length_a   1.000
_cell.length_b   1.000
_cell.length_c   1.000
_cell.angle_alpha   90.00
_cell.angle_beta   90.00
_cell.angle_gamma   90.00
#
_symmetry.space_group_name_H-M   'P 1'
#
loop_
_entity.id
_entity.type
_entity.pdbx_description
1 polymer ?
#
loop_
_entity_poly.entity_id
_entity_poly.type
_entity_poly.pdbx_seq_one_letter_code
_entity_poly.pdbx_strand_id
1 'polypeptide(L)'
;MTKEQEDFVKELRANAVFQLSLSSKELFHSNFLAWLAEDDATRGVFNELLHSCFGVDWDFNPNTMMVKREYKNFDLCICQKTKNTNKEKVENNLEEEDVPGDVLFVLENKFKSIPYQEQLAEYQKKVQKLNKETNVKTNYVLLCLTESYASDCNWKLVYYSQYIEYLDRANKCQQITPFYQELITQYCNFVRSFADYIKKILKKEICYQNAILPTASWSSLLNHQEFYAIRCYDIWQKLVMQHCASILLRMIKKELGEEKEVVMAHSDKDILQTEGTESQGKNKNKFFIMVNFFHGEALLELKYLIPEKGILTFQQQGNHPLRIGIVATNTNHGINQTTKKKDIAAWKNRVRKHLELCGLDNYPAFQKELEKEENSFNSYGSFYYFNIESDVMPILETLEYMKNKMNKIVAHLKNGSLDAASI
;
A
#
# COMPACT_ATOMS: atom_id res chain seq x y z
N MET A 1 -7.32 24.98 -12.83
CA MET A 1 -5.93 24.48 -12.96
C MET A 1 -4.96 25.62 -12.78
N THR A 2 -3.86 25.41 -12.06
CA THR A 2 -2.75 26.37 -12.09
C THR A 2 -1.95 26.18 -13.39
N LYS A 3 -1.21 27.18 -13.82
CA LYS A 3 -0.34 27.07 -15.00
C LYS A 3 0.64 25.91 -14.87
N GLU A 4 1.16 25.67 -13.67
CA GLU A 4 2.07 24.57 -13.36
C GLU A 4 1.42 23.19 -13.57
N GLN A 5 0.17 23.05 -13.20
CA GLN A 5 -0.61 21.81 -13.42
C GLN A 5 -0.87 21.58 -14.91
N GLU A 6 -1.18 22.63 -15.65
CA GLU A 6 -1.36 22.57 -17.11
C GLU A 6 -0.07 22.14 -17.81
N ASP A 7 1.05 22.73 -17.42
CA ASP A 7 2.37 22.41 -17.98
C ASP A 7 2.75 20.94 -17.70
N PHE A 8 2.52 20.44 -16.48
CA PHE A 8 2.74 19.04 -16.11
C PHE A 8 1.91 18.07 -16.96
N VAL A 9 0.60 18.31 -17.09
CA VAL A 9 -0.28 17.46 -17.91
C VAL A 9 0.14 17.49 -19.37
N LYS A 10 0.54 18.65 -19.89
CA LYS A 10 1.02 18.82 -21.27
C LYS A 10 2.32 18.06 -21.50
N GLU A 11 3.27 18.15 -20.58
CA GLU A 11 4.55 17.43 -20.63
C GLU A 11 4.33 15.92 -20.68
N LEU A 12 3.53 15.36 -19.77
CA LEU A 12 3.25 13.93 -19.76
C LEU A 12 2.52 13.48 -21.04
N ARG A 13 1.57 14.25 -21.54
CA ARG A 13 0.86 13.93 -22.78
C ARG A 13 1.75 13.99 -24.01
N ALA A 14 2.80 14.80 -24.00
CA ALA A 14 3.79 14.85 -25.08
C ALA A 14 4.79 13.69 -25.04
N ASN A 15 4.92 13.00 -23.89
CA ASN A 15 5.86 11.89 -23.75
C ASN A 15 5.28 10.60 -24.34
N ALA A 16 5.90 10.06 -25.38
CA ALA A 16 5.43 8.87 -26.09
C ALA A 16 5.40 7.63 -25.19
N VAL A 17 6.40 7.47 -24.34
CA VAL A 17 6.50 6.33 -23.40
C VAL A 17 5.37 6.36 -22.38
N PHE A 18 5.02 7.56 -21.88
CA PHE A 18 3.86 7.72 -21.00
C PHE A 18 2.54 7.36 -21.71
N GLN A 19 2.37 7.81 -22.96
CA GLN A 19 1.17 7.49 -23.73
C GLN A 19 1.04 5.98 -23.98
N LEU A 20 2.15 5.30 -24.29
CA LEU A 20 2.18 3.83 -24.45
C LEU A 20 1.94 3.09 -23.15
N SER A 21 2.36 3.64 -22.01
CA SER A 21 2.15 3.04 -20.70
C SER A 21 0.70 3.01 -20.24
N LEU A 22 -0.21 3.73 -20.93
CA LEU A 22 -1.62 3.89 -20.55
C LEU A 22 -1.78 4.28 -19.07
N SER A 23 -0.97 5.22 -18.59
CA SER A 23 -0.96 5.67 -17.20
C SER A 23 -0.29 4.68 -16.23
N SER A 24 0.89 4.18 -16.62
CA SER A 24 1.83 3.59 -15.66
C SER A 24 1.28 2.43 -14.84
N LYS A 25 0.77 1.41 -15.48
CA LYS A 25 0.54 0.14 -14.79
C LYS A 25 1.88 -0.39 -14.29
N GLU A 26 1.93 -0.95 -13.09
CA GLU A 26 3.14 -1.56 -12.50
C GLU A 26 3.81 -2.54 -13.46
N LEU A 27 3.01 -3.32 -14.17
CA LEU A 27 3.46 -4.24 -15.22
C LEU A 27 4.26 -3.53 -16.35
N PHE A 28 3.96 -2.26 -16.68
CA PHE A 28 4.72 -1.53 -17.68
C PHE A 28 6.18 -1.34 -17.25
N HIS A 29 6.43 -0.97 -16.00
CA HIS A 29 7.78 -0.77 -15.48
C HIS A 29 8.56 -2.09 -15.38
N SER A 30 7.89 -3.17 -15.00
CA SER A 30 8.50 -4.51 -14.96
C SER A 30 8.81 -5.02 -16.37
N ASN A 31 7.94 -4.73 -17.36
CA ASN A 31 8.20 -5.02 -18.77
C ASN A 31 9.39 -4.25 -19.33
N PHE A 32 9.51 -2.97 -18.94
CA PHE A 32 10.64 -2.14 -19.38
C PHE A 32 11.98 -2.68 -18.83
N LEU A 33 12.02 -3.09 -17.57
CA LEU A 33 13.21 -3.72 -16.96
C LEU A 33 13.54 -5.08 -17.62
N ALA A 34 12.52 -5.90 -17.89
CA ALA A 34 12.72 -7.19 -18.59
C ALA A 34 13.28 -6.97 -20.00
N TRP A 35 12.75 -5.98 -20.72
CA TRP A 35 13.27 -5.63 -22.05
C TRP A 35 14.73 -5.18 -21.98
N LEU A 36 15.13 -4.36 -21.01
CA LEU A 36 16.53 -3.96 -20.84
C LEU A 36 17.46 -5.17 -20.64
N ALA A 37 16.99 -6.22 -19.96
CA ALA A 37 17.77 -7.43 -19.71
C ALA A 37 17.86 -8.34 -20.93
N GLU A 38 16.75 -8.53 -21.64
CA GLU A 38 16.60 -9.51 -22.73
C GLU A 38 17.21 -9.05 -24.05
N ASP A 39 17.19 -7.74 -24.33
CA ASP A 39 17.74 -7.17 -25.57
C ASP A 39 19.26 -7.02 -25.48
N ASP A 40 19.98 -7.53 -26.49
CA ASP A 40 21.45 -7.55 -26.51
C ASP A 40 22.06 -6.14 -26.46
N ALA A 41 21.41 -5.17 -27.07
CA ALA A 41 21.92 -3.80 -27.14
C ALA A 41 21.75 -3.05 -25.80
N THR A 42 20.75 -3.40 -25.00
CA THR A 42 20.45 -2.70 -23.73
C THR A 42 20.90 -3.47 -22.48
N ARG A 43 21.34 -4.71 -22.64
CA ARG A 43 21.77 -5.58 -21.51
C ARG A 43 22.90 -4.97 -20.67
N GLY A 44 23.82 -4.22 -21.31
CA GLY A 44 24.85 -3.48 -20.58
C GLY A 44 24.27 -2.46 -19.61
N VAL A 45 23.20 -1.76 -20.01
CA VAL A 45 22.46 -0.83 -19.13
C VAL A 45 21.83 -1.56 -17.98
N PHE A 46 21.23 -2.72 -18.24
CA PHE A 46 20.61 -3.54 -17.18
C PHE A 46 21.63 -4.07 -16.16
N ASN A 47 22.79 -4.56 -16.63
CA ASN A 47 23.86 -5.04 -15.76
C ASN A 47 24.41 -3.91 -14.89
N GLU A 48 24.59 -2.70 -15.42
CA GLU A 48 24.97 -1.53 -14.64
C GLU A 48 23.93 -1.23 -13.54
N LEU A 49 22.64 -1.36 -13.84
CA LEU A 49 21.56 -1.21 -12.83
C LEU A 49 21.64 -2.30 -11.77
N LEU A 50 21.90 -3.57 -12.14
CA LEU A 50 22.06 -4.66 -11.18
C LEU A 50 23.15 -4.32 -10.16
N HIS A 51 24.30 -3.85 -10.62
CA HIS A 51 25.42 -3.49 -9.74
C HIS A 51 25.17 -2.21 -8.94
N SER A 52 25.01 -1.11 -9.66
CA SER A 52 25.05 0.23 -9.06
C SER A 52 23.78 0.58 -8.29
N CYS A 53 22.62 0.15 -8.79
CA CYS A 53 21.31 0.48 -8.19
C CYS A 53 20.82 -0.64 -7.26
N PHE A 54 20.82 -1.87 -7.74
CA PHE A 54 20.22 -3.00 -7.01
C PHE A 54 21.21 -3.73 -6.08
N GLY A 55 22.53 -3.48 -6.23
CA GLY A 55 23.56 -4.03 -5.35
C GLY A 55 23.79 -5.52 -5.54
N VAL A 56 23.58 -5.99 -6.74
CA VAL A 56 23.85 -7.35 -7.19
C VAL A 56 25.31 -7.42 -7.64
N ASP A 57 26.00 -8.51 -7.34
CA ASP A 57 27.43 -8.71 -7.61
C ASP A 57 27.75 -9.60 -8.82
N TRP A 58 26.74 -9.86 -9.66
CA TRP A 58 26.86 -10.66 -10.87
C TRP A 58 26.10 -10.02 -12.06
N ASP A 59 26.56 -10.33 -13.28
CA ASP A 59 25.90 -9.91 -14.52
C ASP A 59 24.80 -10.87 -14.96
N PHE A 60 23.73 -10.35 -15.52
CA PHE A 60 22.74 -11.15 -16.22
C PHE A 60 23.34 -11.74 -17.50
N ASN A 61 23.35 -13.07 -17.59
CA ASN A 61 23.81 -13.81 -18.75
C ASN A 61 22.65 -14.62 -19.37
N PRO A 62 22.16 -14.28 -20.57
CA PRO A 62 21.02 -14.95 -21.18
C PRO A 62 21.29 -16.42 -21.55
N ASN A 63 22.55 -16.87 -21.59
CA ASN A 63 22.88 -18.27 -21.84
C ASN A 63 22.62 -19.16 -20.62
N THR A 64 22.76 -18.64 -19.42
CA THR A 64 22.64 -19.38 -18.15
C THR A 64 21.48 -18.91 -17.28
N MET A 65 20.88 -17.79 -17.62
CA MET A 65 19.81 -17.15 -16.83
C MET A 65 18.63 -16.74 -17.73
N MET A 66 17.48 -16.60 -17.12
CA MET A 66 16.29 -16.09 -17.79
C MET A 66 15.55 -15.08 -16.90
N VAL A 67 14.99 -14.05 -17.53
CA VAL A 67 14.08 -13.11 -16.90
C VAL A 67 12.66 -13.66 -16.99
N LYS A 68 11.91 -13.56 -15.91
CA LYS A 68 10.48 -13.90 -15.86
C LYS A 68 9.69 -12.76 -15.23
N ARG A 69 8.55 -12.43 -15.83
CA ARG A 69 7.57 -11.47 -15.34
C ARG A 69 6.35 -12.23 -14.82
N GLU A 70 5.74 -11.73 -13.75
CA GLU A 70 4.56 -12.33 -13.11
C GLU A 70 4.73 -13.82 -12.75
N TYR A 71 5.99 -14.30 -12.70
CA TYR A 71 6.28 -15.68 -12.34
C TYR A 71 6.08 -15.89 -10.85
N LYS A 72 5.18 -16.79 -10.48
CA LYS A 72 4.80 -17.06 -9.08
C LYS A 72 4.33 -15.82 -8.32
N ASN A 73 3.77 -14.85 -9.03
CA ASN A 73 3.32 -13.53 -8.58
C ASN A 73 4.46 -12.54 -8.26
N PHE A 74 5.69 -12.79 -8.67
CA PHE A 74 6.75 -11.78 -8.64
C PHE A 74 6.61 -10.88 -9.85
N ASP A 75 6.70 -9.57 -9.67
CA ASP A 75 6.62 -8.62 -10.79
C ASP A 75 7.73 -8.85 -11.82
N LEU A 76 8.96 -9.11 -11.32
CA LEU A 76 10.09 -9.54 -12.13
C LEU A 76 11.02 -10.42 -11.30
N CYS A 77 11.49 -11.52 -11.90
CA CYS A 77 12.57 -12.30 -11.29
C CYS A 77 13.59 -12.76 -12.35
N ILE A 78 14.80 -13.03 -11.88
CA ILE A 78 15.84 -13.68 -12.66
C ILE A 78 16.08 -15.08 -12.08
N CYS A 79 15.97 -16.09 -12.93
CA CYS A 79 16.18 -17.49 -12.56
C CYS A 79 17.36 -18.06 -13.34
N GLN A 80 18.04 -19.05 -12.76
CA GLN A 80 18.92 -19.91 -13.52
C GLN A 80 18.13 -20.68 -14.59
N LYS A 81 18.75 -20.99 -15.72
CA LYS A 81 18.20 -21.90 -16.71
C LYS A 81 18.52 -23.35 -16.32
N THR A 82 17.50 -24.18 -16.31
CA THR A 82 17.63 -25.62 -16.15
C THR A 82 16.97 -26.33 -17.33
N LYS A 83 17.47 -27.50 -17.67
CA LYS A 83 16.87 -28.32 -18.73
C LYS A 83 15.69 -29.11 -18.21
N ASN A 84 14.59 -29.09 -18.97
CA ASN A 84 13.43 -29.91 -18.64
C ASN A 84 13.73 -31.40 -18.95
N THR A 85 13.99 -32.17 -17.89
CA THR A 85 14.31 -33.60 -17.99
C THR A 85 13.07 -34.51 -18.02
N ASN A 86 11.88 -33.99 -18.36
CA ASN A 86 10.68 -34.81 -18.47
C ASN A 86 10.88 -35.90 -19.56
N LYS A 87 10.95 -37.16 -19.13
CA LYS A 87 11.22 -38.34 -19.97
C LYS A 87 10.29 -38.46 -21.19
N GLU A 88 9.03 -38.04 -21.07
CA GLU A 88 8.05 -38.12 -22.17
C GLU A 88 8.35 -37.15 -23.34
N LYS A 89 9.06 -36.02 -23.10
CA LYS A 89 9.47 -35.09 -24.17
C LYS A 89 10.78 -35.53 -24.88
N VAL A 90 11.65 -36.23 -24.18
CA VAL A 90 12.92 -36.72 -24.75
C VAL A 90 12.69 -37.86 -25.76
N GLU A 91 11.67 -38.69 -25.56
CA GLU A 91 11.32 -39.77 -26.50
C GLU A 91 10.76 -39.27 -27.85
N ASN A 92 10.28 -38.03 -27.91
CA ASN A 92 9.68 -37.41 -29.10
C ASN A 92 10.61 -36.47 -29.90
N ASN A 93 11.91 -36.44 -29.63
CA ASN A 93 12.89 -35.55 -30.29
C ASN A 93 12.51 -34.07 -30.27
N LEU A 94 11.73 -33.63 -29.28
CA LEU A 94 11.46 -32.19 -29.05
C LEU A 94 12.69 -31.55 -28.40
N GLU A 95 13.08 -30.40 -28.89
CA GLU A 95 14.19 -29.63 -28.31
C GLU A 95 13.95 -29.42 -26.80
N GLU A 96 15.02 -29.65 -26.01
CA GLU A 96 14.99 -29.40 -24.57
C GLU A 96 14.75 -27.93 -24.29
N GLU A 97 13.52 -27.56 -23.85
CA GLU A 97 13.20 -26.22 -23.46
C GLU A 97 13.86 -25.83 -22.12
N ASP A 98 14.46 -24.65 -22.10
CA ASP A 98 14.95 -24.07 -20.87
C ASP A 98 13.77 -23.72 -19.93
N VAL A 99 13.83 -24.19 -18.69
CA VAL A 99 12.84 -23.91 -17.65
C VAL A 99 13.48 -23.15 -16.50
N PRO A 100 12.67 -22.36 -15.74
CA PRO A 100 13.18 -21.66 -14.56
C PRO A 100 13.66 -22.65 -13.50
N GLY A 101 14.93 -22.52 -13.11
CA GLY A 101 15.54 -23.17 -11.95
C GLY A 101 15.54 -22.24 -10.72
N ASP A 102 16.69 -22.16 -10.03
CA ASP A 102 16.83 -21.32 -8.84
C ASP A 102 16.60 -19.85 -9.11
N VAL A 103 15.89 -19.20 -8.20
CA VAL A 103 15.61 -17.76 -8.24
C VAL A 103 16.79 -16.99 -7.64
N LEU A 104 17.48 -16.19 -8.46
CA LEU A 104 18.65 -15.40 -8.09
C LEU A 104 18.30 -13.98 -7.65
N PHE A 105 17.25 -13.43 -8.24
CA PHE A 105 16.84 -12.05 -8.04
C PHE A 105 15.31 -11.94 -8.10
N VAL A 106 14.74 -11.14 -7.21
CA VAL A 106 13.31 -10.79 -7.22
C VAL A 106 13.19 -9.27 -7.08
N LEU A 107 12.41 -8.67 -7.98
CA LEU A 107 12.01 -7.28 -7.88
C LEU A 107 10.51 -7.20 -7.74
N GLU A 108 10.07 -6.49 -6.71
CA GLU A 108 8.69 -6.07 -6.51
C GLU A 108 8.58 -4.58 -6.84
N ASN A 109 7.65 -4.25 -7.71
CA ASN A 109 7.44 -2.90 -8.22
C ASN A 109 6.19 -2.28 -7.61
N LYS A 110 6.34 -1.17 -6.91
CA LYS A 110 5.28 -0.42 -6.25
C LYS A 110 5.21 1.01 -6.79
N PHE A 111 4.83 1.12 -8.06
CA PHE A 111 4.59 2.43 -8.68
C PHE A 111 3.22 2.99 -8.29
N LYS A 112 2.18 2.13 -8.26
CA LYS A 112 0.79 2.49 -7.97
C LYS A 112 0.28 1.96 -6.64
N SER A 113 0.94 0.99 -6.06
CA SER A 113 0.51 0.32 -4.85
C SER A 113 1.45 0.60 -3.69
N ILE A 114 0.99 0.28 -2.50
CA ILE A 114 1.75 0.36 -1.26
C ILE A 114 2.31 -1.03 -0.97
N PRO A 115 3.60 -1.17 -0.67
CA PRO A 115 4.17 -2.47 -0.35
C PRO A 115 3.64 -2.98 0.99
N TYR A 116 3.40 -4.28 1.06
CA TYR A 116 2.95 -4.98 2.25
C TYR A 116 4.08 -5.84 2.80
N GLN A 117 4.37 -5.69 4.09
CA GLN A 117 5.43 -6.46 4.74
C GLN A 117 5.16 -7.96 4.67
N GLU A 118 3.90 -8.36 4.87
CA GLU A 118 3.47 -9.75 4.77
C GLU A 118 3.63 -10.31 3.35
N GLN A 119 3.30 -9.52 2.32
CA GLN A 119 3.50 -9.91 0.92
C GLN A 119 4.99 -10.17 0.65
N LEU A 120 5.85 -9.27 1.11
CA LEU A 120 7.30 -9.40 0.94
C LEU A 120 7.85 -10.63 1.68
N ALA A 121 7.36 -10.89 2.89
CA ALA A 121 7.72 -12.09 3.66
C ALA A 121 7.20 -13.39 3.00
N GLU A 122 6.00 -13.37 2.44
CA GLU A 122 5.47 -14.51 1.67
C GLU A 122 6.31 -14.80 0.42
N TYR A 123 6.77 -13.76 -0.26
CA TYR A 123 7.65 -13.93 -1.42
C TYR A 123 8.98 -14.57 -1.04
N GLN A 124 9.59 -14.16 0.07
CA GLN A 124 10.79 -14.80 0.60
C GLN A 124 10.55 -16.29 0.91
N LYS A 125 9.45 -16.64 1.55
CA LYS A 125 9.05 -18.03 1.82
C LYS A 125 8.84 -18.83 0.53
N LYS A 126 8.26 -18.23 -0.51
CA LYS A 126 8.09 -18.86 -1.82
C LYS A 126 9.44 -19.16 -2.47
N VAL A 127 10.35 -18.18 -2.48
CA VAL A 127 11.70 -18.34 -3.03
C VAL A 127 12.46 -19.43 -2.27
N GLN A 128 12.42 -19.43 -0.93
CA GLN A 128 13.03 -20.47 -0.12
C GLN A 128 12.51 -21.88 -0.46
N LYS A 129 11.23 -21.99 -0.83
CA LYS A 129 10.67 -23.27 -1.31
C LYS A 129 11.12 -23.65 -2.71
N LEU A 130 11.37 -22.68 -3.60
CA LEU A 130 11.87 -22.91 -4.95
C LEU A 130 13.35 -23.31 -4.94
N ASN A 131 14.16 -22.68 -4.10
CA ASN A 131 15.60 -22.90 -3.97
C ASN A 131 15.96 -23.96 -2.90
N LYS A 132 15.03 -24.87 -2.56
CA LYS A 132 15.16 -25.79 -1.40
C LYS A 132 16.40 -26.68 -1.41
N GLU A 133 16.87 -27.07 -2.60
CA GLU A 133 17.98 -28.03 -2.76
C GLU A 133 19.33 -27.32 -2.94
N THR A 134 19.31 -25.99 -3.02
CA THR A 134 20.48 -25.18 -3.31
C THR A 134 20.62 -24.07 -2.25
N ASN A 135 21.86 -23.82 -1.82
CA ASN A 135 22.16 -22.69 -0.93
C ASN A 135 22.32 -21.37 -1.71
N VAL A 136 21.57 -21.17 -2.78
CA VAL A 136 21.66 -19.98 -3.61
C VAL A 136 21.12 -18.77 -2.88
N LYS A 137 21.93 -17.72 -2.79
CA LYS A 137 21.53 -16.44 -2.23
C LYS A 137 20.68 -15.67 -3.24
N THR A 138 19.47 -15.31 -2.86
CA THR A 138 18.57 -14.49 -3.67
C THR A 138 18.68 -13.02 -3.24
N ASN A 139 18.77 -12.11 -4.21
CA ASN A 139 18.71 -10.69 -4.00
C ASN A 139 17.25 -10.22 -4.13
N TYR A 140 16.77 -9.45 -3.16
CA TYR A 140 15.41 -8.90 -3.14
C TYR A 140 15.44 -7.39 -3.25
N VAL A 141 14.70 -6.83 -4.19
CA VAL A 141 14.59 -5.37 -4.42
C VAL A 141 13.14 -4.95 -4.41
N LEU A 142 12.83 -3.95 -3.60
CA LEU A 142 11.56 -3.26 -3.57
C LEU A 142 11.71 -1.89 -4.22
N LEU A 143 11.10 -1.70 -5.39
CA LEU A 143 11.14 -0.45 -6.13
C LEU A 143 9.86 0.35 -5.88
N CYS A 144 9.96 1.49 -5.19
CA CYS A 144 8.82 2.30 -4.77
C CYS A 144 8.83 3.70 -5.35
N LEU A 145 7.64 4.24 -5.67
CA LEU A 145 7.50 5.64 -6.12
C LEU A 145 7.71 6.62 -4.96
N THR A 146 7.25 6.28 -3.76
CA THR A 146 7.33 7.13 -2.57
C THR A 146 7.84 6.34 -1.38
N GLU A 147 8.03 7.04 -0.25
CA GLU A 147 8.45 6.43 1.02
C GLU A 147 7.59 5.20 1.35
N SER A 148 8.24 4.14 1.78
CA SER A 148 7.64 2.88 2.16
C SER A 148 7.91 2.56 3.63
N TYR A 149 6.93 1.97 4.31
CA TYR A 149 7.05 1.48 5.68
C TYR A 149 7.59 0.04 5.78
N ALA A 150 7.96 -0.56 4.65
CA ALA A 150 8.50 -1.93 4.60
C ALA A 150 9.98 -2.01 5.01
N SER A 151 10.41 -1.21 6.00
CA SER A 151 11.81 -1.07 6.38
C SER A 151 12.42 -2.28 7.12
N ASP A 152 11.60 -3.21 7.59
CA ASP A 152 12.05 -4.31 8.47
C ASP A 152 12.26 -5.64 7.73
N CYS A 153 12.22 -5.67 6.42
CA CYS A 153 12.44 -6.88 5.63
C CYS A 153 13.82 -6.87 4.94
N ASN A 154 14.35 -8.07 4.64
CA ASN A 154 15.61 -8.26 3.90
C ASN A 154 15.54 -7.82 2.42
N TRP A 155 14.67 -6.85 2.11
CA TRP A 155 14.52 -6.26 0.81
C TRP A 155 15.33 -4.98 0.71
N LYS A 156 16.10 -4.83 -0.34
CA LYS A 156 16.75 -3.56 -0.66
C LYS A 156 15.69 -2.59 -1.18
N LEU A 157 15.42 -1.54 -0.40
CA LEU A 157 14.52 -0.47 -0.82
C LEU A 157 15.23 0.47 -1.80
N VAL A 158 14.62 0.68 -2.95
CA VAL A 158 15.07 1.61 -3.99
C VAL A 158 13.90 2.51 -4.37
N TYR A 159 14.12 3.82 -4.36
CA TYR A 159 13.11 4.76 -4.84
C TYR A 159 13.22 4.98 -6.34
N TYR A 160 12.11 5.21 -7.02
CA TYR A 160 12.10 5.53 -8.43
C TYR A 160 12.98 6.74 -8.78
N SER A 161 13.06 7.75 -7.92
CA SER A 161 13.97 8.88 -8.09
C SER A 161 15.44 8.46 -8.16
N GLN A 162 15.86 7.52 -7.30
CA GLN A 162 17.21 6.96 -7.33
C GLN A 162 17.41 6.05 -8.56
N TYR A 163 16.45 5.16 -8.81
CA TYR A 163 16.50 4.25 -9.95
C TYR A 163 16.71 4.98 -11.29
N ILE A 164 15.96 6.07 -11.54
CA ILE A 164 16.10 6.82 -12.80
C ILE A 164 17.41 7.59 -12.89
N GLU A 165 18.04 8.00 -11.77
CA GLU A 165 19.39 8.60 -11.78
C GLU A 165 20.44 7.57 -12.22
N TYR A 166 20.37 6.33 -11.69
CA TYR A 166 21.25 5.25 -12.12
C TYR A 166 21.01 4.85 -13.57
N LEU A 167 19.75 4.71 -13.97
CA LEU A 167 19.35 4.36 -15.33
C LEU A 167 19.83 5.41 -16.36
N ASP A 168 19.63 6.68 -16.07
CA ASP A 168 20.08 7.80 -16.94
C ASP A 168 21.60 7.82 -17.07
N ARG A 169 22.34 7.55 -15.98
CA ARG A 169 23.79 7.41 -16.00
C ARG A 169 24.24 6.22 -16.83
N ALA A 170 23.66 5.04 -16.60
CA ALA A 170 23.98 3.83 -17.36
C ALA A 170 23.70 4.02 -18.85
N ASN A 171 22.58 4.65 -19.20
CA ASN A 171 22.20 4.97 -20.57
C ASN A 171 23.24 5.85 -21.30
N LYS A 172 23.88 6.78 -20.59
CA LYS A 172 24.92 7.66 -21.13
C LYS A 172 26.29 7.00 -21.23
N CYS A 173 26.58 6.02 -20.38
CA CYS A 173 27.89 5.37 -20.34
C CYS A 173 27.99 4.17 -21.29
N GLN A 174 26.88 3.55 -21.67
CA GLN A 174 26.85 2.37 -22.53
C GLN A 174 26.78 2.76 -24.01
N GLN A 175 27.47 2.00 -24.86
CA GLN A 175 27.40 2.18 -26.31
C GLN A 175 26.16 1.48 -26.88
N ILE A 176 25.05 2.19 -26.86
CA ILE A 176 23.76 1.72 -27.41
C ILE A 176 23.34 2.58 -28.59
N THR A 177 22.44 2.05 -29.42
CA THR A 177 21.96 2.81 -30.58
C THR A 177 21.23 4.09 -30.15
N PRO A 178 21.30 5.18 -30.94
CA PRO A 178 20.59 6.43 -30.60
C PRO A 178 19.10 6.26 -30.37
N PHE A 179 18.46 5.32 -31.05
CA PHE A 179 17.04 5.00 -30.83
C PHE A 179 16.78 4.46 -29.42
N TYR A 180 17.55 3.48 -28.96
CA TYR A 180 17.40 2.93 -27.63
C TYR A 180 17.79 3.93 -26.54
N GLN A 181 18.82 4.71 -26.78
CA GLN A 181 19.23 5.78 -25.88
C GLN A 181 18.12 6.82 -25.68
N GLU A 182 17.46 7.23 -26.76
CA GLU A 182 16.32 8.14 -26.69
C GLU A 182 15.12 7.50 -25.97
N LEU A 183 14.80 6.25 -26.26
CA LEU A 183 13.69 5.53 -25.60
C LEU A 183 13.88 5.46 -24.08
N ILE A 184 15.09 5.13 -23.61
CA ILE A 184 15.44 5.11 -22.20
C ILE A 184 15.37 6.53 -21.61
N THR A 185 15.84 7.54 -22.34
CA THR A 185 15.76 8.94 -21.93
C THR A 185 14.31 9.40 -21.75
N GLN A 186 13.43 9.06 -22.68
CA GLN A 186 11.99 9.37 -22.58
C GLN A 186 11.34 8.68 -21.38
N TYR A 187 11.71 7.42 -21.10
CA TYR A 187 11.25 6.74 -19.89
C TYR A 187 11.72 7.43 -18.60
N CYS A 188 13.01 7.80 -18.54
CA CYS A 188 13.54 8.52 -17.39
C CYS A 188 12.85 9.87 -17.19
N ASN A 189 12.62 10.62 -18.27
CA ASN A 189 11.93 11.91 -18.20
C ASN A 189 10.49 11.76 -17.70
N PHE A 190 9.76 10.78 -18.22
CA PHE A 190 8.40 10.47 -17.74
C PHE A 190 8.37 10.19 -16.24
N VAL A 191 9.19 9.26 -15.77
CA VAL A 191 9.19 8.86 -14.35
C VAL A 191 9.67 10.02 -13.46
N ARG A 192 10.69 10.76 -13.89
CA ARG A 192 11.22 11.92 -13.15
C ARG A 192 10.16 13.00 -13.00
N SER A 193 9.58 13.46 -14.10
CA SER A 193 8.53 14.50 -14.09
C SER A 193 7.35 14.10 -13.19
N PHE A 194 6.97 12.82 -13.27
CA PHE A 194 5.86 12.31 -12.47
C PHE A 194 6.21 12.27 -10.98
N ALA A 195 7.36 11.70 -10.61
CA ALA A 195 7.80 11.59 -9.21
C ALA A 195 8.04 12.99 -8.60
N ASP A 196 8.67 13.89 -9.32
CA ASP A 196 8.96 15.25 -8.85
C ASP A 196 7.69 16.07 -8.66
N TYR A 197 6.75 15.97 -9.61
CA TYR A 197 5.48 16.66 -9.51
C TYR A 197 4.67 16.16 -8.29
N ILE A 198 4.54 14.84 -8.10
CA ILE A 198 3.87 14.26 -6.94
C ILE A 198 4.53 14.73 -5.65
N LYS A 199 5.85 14.62 -5.55
CA LYS A 199 6.61 15.06 -4.37
C LYS A 199 6.39 16.55 -4.06
N LYS A 200 6.38 17.38 -5.10
CA LYS A 200 6.17 18.82 -4.97
C LYS A 200 4.76 19.15 -4.48
N ILE A 201 3.73 18.53 -5.08
CA ILE A 201 2.34 18.73 -4.68
C ILE A 201 2.10 18.21 -3.27
N LEU A 202 2.53 16.99 -2.95
CA LEU A 202 2.39 16.46 -1.60
C LEU A 202 3.07 17.37 -0.57
N LYS A 203 4.28 17.86 -0.86
CA LYS A 203 4.98 18.79 0.04
C LYS A 203 4.24 20.12 0.18
N LYS A 204 3.67 20.66 -0.90
CA LYS A 204 2.96 21.92 -0.90
C LYS A 204 1.61 21.81 -0.21
N GLU A 205 0.82 20.79 -0.57
CA GLU A 205 -0.58 20.64 -0.11
C GLU A 205 -0.68 19.95 1.26
N ILE A 206 0.32 19.12 1.64
CA ILE A 206 0.31 18.32 2.86
C ILE A 206 1.52 18.62 3.77
N CYS A 207 2.13 19.79 3.65
CA CYS A 207 3.23 20.16 4.52
C CYS A 207 2.73 20.59 5.90
N TYR A 208 2.84 19.70 6.87
CA TYR A 208 2.50 19.92 8.27
C TYR A 208 3.15 21.15 8.91
N GLN A 209 4.34 21.53 8.44
CA GLN A 209 5.11 22.63 9.06
C GLN A 209 4.71 24.04 8.60
N ASN A 210 3.98 24.17 7.47
CA ASN A 210 3.75 25.46 6.82
C ASN A 210 2.29 25.95 6.87
N ALA A 211 1.44 25.46 7.77
CA ALA A 211 0.10 26.00 8.05
C ALA A 211 -0.88 26.05 6.83
N ILE A 212 -0.63 25.36 5.74
CA ILE A 212 -1.52 25.36 4.56
C ILE A 212 -2.68 24.38 4.73
N LEU A 213 -2.50 23.34 5.53
CA LEU A 213 -3.50 22.27 5.73
C LEU A 213 -4.64 22.52 6.70
N PRO A 214 -4.64 23.50 7.60
CA PRO A 214 -5.81 23.71 8.48
C PRO A 214 -7.11 23.91 7.72
N THR A 215 -7.04 24.30 6.44
CA THR A 215 -8.21 24.64 5.62
C THR A 215 -8.48 23.69 4.44
N ALA A 216 -7.56 22.76 4.13
CA ALA A 216 -7.75 21.84 3.01
C ALA A 216 -8.79 20.77 3.35
N SER A 217 -9.84 20.67 2.53
CA SER A 217 -10.81 19.59 2.62
C SER A 217 -10.33 18.34 1.87
N TRP A 218 -10.83 17.17 2.26
CA TRP A 218 -10.59 15.92 1.54
C TRP A 218 -10.99 16.04 0.06
N SER A 219 -12.13 16.68 -0.22
CA SER A 219 -12.61 16.89 -1.58
C SER A 219 -11.63 17.74 -2.40
N SER A 220 -11.12 18.83 -1.84
CA SER A 220 -10.18 19.69 -2.58
C SER A 220 -8.85 19.02 -2.87
N LEU A 221 -8.38 18.16 -1.96
CA LEU A 221 -7.10 17.47 -2.13
C LEU A 221 -7.23 16.23 -3.02
N LEU A 222 -8.31 15.45 -2.90
CA LEU A 222 -8.45 14.20 -3.64
C LEU A 222 -8.95 14.40 -5.08
N ASN A 223 -9.71 15.47 -5.37
CA ASN A 223 -10.33 15.69 -6.67
C ASN A 223 -9.49 16.56 -7.60
N HIS A 224 -8.22 16.22 -7.80
CA HIS A 224 -7.39 16.88 -8.80
C HIS A 224 -7.76 16.42 -10.21
N GLN A 225 -8.41 17.29 -10.98
CA GLN A 225 -8.84 17.00 -12.35
C GLN A 225 -7.69 16.60 -13.27
N GLU A 226 -6.48 17.12 -13.02
CA GLU A 226 -5.27 16.81 -13.75
C GLU A 226 -4.91 15.33 -13.70
N PHE A 227 -5.04 14.72 -12.52
CA PHE A 227 -4.78 13.28 -12.36
C PHE A 227 -5.84 12.42 -13.02
N TYR A 228 -7.09 12.89 -13.11
CA TYR A 228 -8.10 12.26 -13.95
C TYR A 228 -7.75 12.35 -15.42
N ALA A 229 -7.31 13.53 -15.88
CA ALA A 229 -6.98 13.77 -17.27
C ALA A 229 -5.83 12.87 -17.79
N ILE A 230 -4.90 12.48 -16.91
CA ILE A 230 -3.79 11.57 -17.22
C ILE A 230 -4.01 10.15 -16.69
N ARG A 231 -5.21 9.82 -16.25
CA ARG A 231 -5.59 8.50 -15.71
C ARG A 231 -4.73 8.02 -14.52
N CYS A 232 -4.25 8.93 -13.69
CA CYS A 232 -3.42 8.66 -12.51
C CYS A 232 -4.12 9.01 -11.19
N TYR A 233 -5.45 9.09 -11.20
CA TYR A 233 -6.26 9.46 -10.04
C TYR A 233 -6.10 8.48 -8.87
N ASP A 234 -6.08 7.18 -9.16
CA ASP A 234 -5.88 6.14 -8.16
C ASP A 234 -4.54 6.25 -7.44
N ILE A 235 -3.47 6.57 -8.17
CA ILE A 235 -2.14 6.81 -7.56
C ILE A 235 -2.21 8.02 -6.63
N TRP A 236 -2.75 9.12 -7.13
CA TRP A 236 -2.84 10.36 -6.37
C TRP A 236 -3.56 10.14 -5.04
N GLN A 237 -4.73 9.52 -5.05
CA GLN A 237 -5.48 9.22 -3.82
C GLN A 237 -4.69 8.36 -2.84
N LYS A 238 -4.05 7.29 -3.32
CA LYS A 238 -3.23 6.41 -2.47
C LYS A 238 -2.09 7.17 -1.82
N LEU A 239 -1.38 8.00 -2.58
CA LEU A 239 -0.26 8.79 -2.08
C LEU A 239 -0.70 9.82 -1.03
N VAL A 240 -1.84 10.49 -1.26
CA VAL A 240 -2.43 11.40 -0.26
C VAL A 240 -2.73 10.65 1.03
N MET A 241 -3.43 9.51 0.96
CA MET A 241 -3.77 8.73 2.16
C MET A 241 -2.53 8.18 2.85
N GLN A 242 -1.52 7.73 2.11
CA GLN A 242 -0.24 7.26 2.66
C GLN A 242 0.48 8.40 3.41
N HIS A 243 0.46 9.60 2.86
CA HIS A 243 1.06 10.75 3.51
C HIS A 243 0.29 11.16 4.77
N CYS A 244 -1.03 11.16 4.72
CA CYS A 244 -1.89 11.38 5.89
C CYS A 244 -1.66 10.30 6.98
N ALA A 245 -1.47 9.05 6.58
CA ALA A 245 -1.08 7.98 7.50
C ALA A 245 0.26 8.26 8.19
N SER A 246 1.24 8.80 7.46
CA SER A 246 2.53 9.21 8.03
C SER A 246 2.40 10.33 9.06
N ILE A 247 1.52 11.30 8.79
CA ILE A 247 1.22 12.38 9.74
C ILE A 247 0.56 11.81 10.99
N LEU A 248 -0.47 11.00 10.83
CA LEU A 248 -1.20 10.36 11.93
C LEU A 248 -0.26 9.49 12.79
N LEU A 249 0.62 8.73 12.16
CA LEU A 249 1.64 7.92 12.86
C LEU A 249 2.55 8.79 13.75
N ARG A 250 3.04 9.92 13.21
CA ARG A 250 3.87 10.87 13.99
C ARG A 250 3.10 11.50 15.14
N MET A 251 1.83 11.88 14.91
CA MET A 251 0.96 12.43 15.96
C MET A 251 0.78 11.45 17.11
N ILE A 252 0.50 10.17 16.79
CA ILE A 252 0.28 9.14 17.80
C ILE A 252 1.58 8.83 18.56
N LYS A 253 2.70 8.64 17.87
CA LYS A 253 4.01 8.38 18.51
C LYS A 253 4.43 9.51 19.45
N LYS A 254 4.23 10.77 19.05
CA LYS A 254 4.57 11.93 19.87
C LYS A 254 3.79 11.97 21.19
N GLU A 255 2.52 11.56 21.19
CA GLU A 255 1.64 11.65 22.35
C GLU A 255 1.75 10.43 23.27
N LEU A 256 1.92 9.25 22.69
CA LEU A 256 1.86 7.98 23.43
C LEU A 256 3.20 7.57 24.05
N GLY A 257 4.32 8.21 23.65
CA GLY A 257 5.68 7.79 23.99
C GLY A 257 6.12 6.53 23.20
N GLU A 258 7.42 6.24 23.27
CA GLU A 258 8.02 5.10 22.54
C GLU A 258 7.56 3.71 23.01
N GLU A 259 6.89 3.63 24.17
CA GLU A 259 6.44 2.36 24.75
C GLU A 259 5.20 1.76 24.08
N LYS A 260 4.45 2.55 23.30
CA LYS A 260 3.27 2.06 22.60
C LYS A 260 3.59 1.78 21.14
N GLU A 261 3.35 0.56 20.76
CA GLU A 261 3.58 0.11 19.40
C GLU A 261 2.46 0.61 18.48
N VAL A 262 2.81 1.41 17.49
CA VAL A 262 1.94 1.80 16.38
C VAL A 262 2.47 1.12 15.13
N VAL A 263 1.66 0.24 14.56
CA VAL A 263 2.04 -0.61 13.43
C VAL A 263 1.23 -0.23 12.19
N MET A 264 1.89 -0.21 11.03
CA MET A 264 1.17 -0.17 9.75
C MET A 264 0.65 -1.57 9.44
N ALA A 265 -0.66 -1.70 9.27
CA ALA A 265 -1.31 -2.97 8.93
C ALA A 265 -1.94 -2.91 7.54
N HIS A 266 -2.25 -4.07 6.95
CA HIS A 266 -2.77 -4.18 5.59
C HIS A 266 -4.13 -4.83 5.53
N SER A 267 -4.49 -5.61 6.55
CA SER A 267 -5.80 -6.22 6.66
C SER A 267 -6.20 -6.40 8.12
N ASP A 268 -7.49 -6.49 8.36
CA ASP A 268 -8.01 -6.85 9.67
C ASP A 268 -7.56 -8.25 10.10
N LYS A 269 -7.33 -9.14 9.14
CA LYS A 269 -6.82 -10.48 9.39
C LYS A 269 -5.41 -10.46 9.97
N ASP A 270 -4.54 -9.59 9.46
CA ASP A 270 -3.17 -9.46 9.97
C ASP A 270 -3.18 -8.92 11.40
N ILE A 271 -4.04 -7.93 11.69
CA ILE A 271 -4.22 -7.40 13.04
C ILE A 271 -4.63 -8.50 14.01
N LEU A 272 -5.59 -9.36 13.63
CA LEU A 272 -6.06 -10.46 14.45
C LEU A 272 -5.01 -11.57 14.63
N GLN A 273 -4.15 -11.81 13.62
CA GLN A 273 -3.08 -12.80 13.73
C GLN A 273 -1.96 -12.38 14.69
N THR A 274 -1.81 -11.09 14.99
CA THR A 274 -0.82 -10.62 15.96
C THR A 274 -1.14 -11.09 17.39
N GLU A 275 -2.37 -11.50 17.68
CA GLU A 275 -2.74 -12.09 18.99
C GLU A 275 -2.10 -13.47 19.23
N GLY A 276 -1.91 -14.27 18.16
CA GLY A 276 -1.48 -15.67 18.26
C GLY A 276 0.03 -15.90 18.35
N THR A 277 0.86 -14.89 18.09
CA THR A 277 2.32 -15.04 17.96
C THR A 277 3.14 -14.61 19.18
N GLU A 278 2.52 -14.00 20.18
CA GLU A 278 3.22 -13.55 21.38
C GLU A 278 3.04 -14.56 22.54
N SER A 279 4.00 -15.49 22.63
CA SER A 279 4.22 -16.25 23.86
C SER A 279 4.54 -15.31 25.02
N GLN A 280 3.66 -15.32 26.02
CA GLN A 280 3.88 -14.89 27.41
C GLN A 280 4.37 -13.45 27.67
N GLY A 281 3.41 -12.58 28.00
CA GLY A 281 3.66 -11.65 29.09
C GLY A 281 3.84 -10.18 28.78
N LYS A 282 3.21 -9.59 27.75
CA LYS A 282 2.85 -8.14 27.73
C LYS A 282 1.76 -7.91 26.68
N ASN A 283 0.51 -7.81 27.09
CA ASN A 283 -0.55 -7.22 26.28
C ASN A 283 -0.22 -5.74 26.06
N LYS A 284 0.64 -5.44 25.08
CA LYS A 284 0.89 -4.08 24.66
C LYS A 284 -0.32 -3.62 23.85
N ASN A 285 -0.92 -2.52 24.29
CA ASN A 285 -1.96 -1.85 23.52
C ASN A 285 -1.41 -1.46 22.15
N LYS A 286 -1.87 -2.10 21.09
CA LYS A 286 -1.41 -1.88 19.74
C LYS A 286 -2.40 -1.02 18.98
N PHE A 287 -1.90 0.07 18.42
CA PHE A 287 -2.60 0.86 17.42
C PHE A 287 -2.12 0.45 16.04
N PHE A 288 -3.04 0.45 15.10
CA PHE A 288 -2.74 0.13 13.72
C PHE A 288 -3.22 1.25 12.81
N ILE A 289 -2.40 1.59 11.83
CA ILE A 289 -2.79 2.50 10.75
C ILE A 289 -2.80 1.69 9.47
N MET A 290 -3.88 1.82 8.71
CA MET A 290 -4.09 1.08 7.47
C MET A 290 -4.45 2.02 6.34
N VAL A 291 -3.83 1.83 5.18
CA VAL A 291 -4.17 2.53 3.94
C VAL A 291 -4.50 1.49 2.88
N ASN A 292 -5.70 1.58 2.36
CA ASN A 292 -6.22 0.68 1.34
C ASN A 292 -6.84 1.44 0.17
N PHE A 293 -7.20 0.71 -0.87
CA PHE A 293 -7.95 1.25 -2.00
C PHE A 293 -9.13 0.33 -2.30
N PHE A 294 -10.32 0.89 -2.21
CA PHE A 294 -11.54 0.11 -2.27
C PHE A 294 -12.63 0.83 -3.06
N HIS A 295 -13.28 0.12 -4.00
CA HIS A 295 -14.32 0.69 -4.88
C HIS A 295 -13.93 2.00 -5.59
N GLY A 296 -12.67 2.11 -6.01
CA GLY A 296 -12.19 3.30 -6.72
C GLY A 296 -11.77 4.46 -5.82
N GLU A 297 -11.77 4.28 -4.49
CA GLU A 297 -11.40 5.30 -3.52
C GLU A 297 -10.36 4.79 -2.53
N ALA A 298 -9.44 5.68 -2.13
CA ALA A 298 -8.47 5.36 -1.11
C ALA A 298 -9.08 5.49 0.29
N LEU A 299 -8.62 4.64 1.19
CA LEU A 299 -9.04 4.52 2.58
C LEU A 299 -7.86 4.83 3.49
N LEU A 300 -8.12 5.62 4.55
CA LEU A 300 -7.24 5.76 5.70
C LEU A 300 -7.98 5.28 6.94
N GLU A 301 -7.40 4.36 7.68
CA GLU A 301 -7.99 3.82 8.90
C GLU A 301 -7.02 3.93 10.07
N LEU A 302 -7.56 4.33 11.23
CA LEU A 302 -6.91 4.20 12.53
C LEU A 302 -7.66 3.14 13.32
N LYS A 303 -6.95 2.11 13.75
CA LYS A 303 -7.51 0.92 14.38
C LYS A 303 -6.89 0.67 15.76
N TYR A 304 -7.67 0.09 16.64
CA TYR A 304 -7.22 -0.40 17.94
C TYR A 304 -7.76 -1.80 18.17
N LEU A 305 -6.85 -2.74 18.41
CA LEU A 305 -7.23 -4.13 18.70
C LEU A 305 -7.76 -4.22 20.13
N ILE A 306 -8.99 -4.70 20.27
CA ILE A 306 -9.60 -5.10 21.53
C ILE A 306 -9.42 -6.61 21.62
N PRO A 307 -8.47 -7.11 22.45
CA PRO A 307 -8.10 -8.53 22.47
C PRO A 307 -9.32 -9.46 22.56
N GLU A 308 -9.34 -10.51 21.74
CA GLU A 308 -10.39 -11.56 21.66
C GLU A 308 -11.80 -11.04 21.30
N LYS A 309 -12.01 -9.74 21.13
CA LYS A 309 -13.33 -9.12 20.99
C LYS A 309 -13.58 -8.47 19.65
N GLY A 310 -12.61 -7.71 19.11
CA GLY A 310 -12.78 -7.03 17.84
C GLY A 310 -11.78 -5.90 17.62
N ILE A 311 -12.02 -5.11 16.57
CA ILE A 311 -11.16 -3.99 16.22
C ILE A 311 -12.01 -2.72 16.16
N LEU A 312 -11.75 -1.76 17.06
CA LEU A 312 -12.30 -0.41 16.94
C LEU A 312 -11.63 0.29 15.78
N THR A 313 -12.41 0.90 14.91
CA THR A 313 -11.92 1.49 13.65
C THR A 313 -12.51 2.87 13.42
N PHE A 314 -11.64 3.84 13.14
CA PHE A 314 -11.98 5.07 12.44
C PHE A 314 -11.56 4.94 10.98
N GLN A 315 -12.44 5.32 10.05
CA GLN A 315 -12.21 5.19 8.62
C GLN A 315 -12.57 6.47 7.87
N GLN A 316 -11.60 7.02 7.14
CA GLN A 316 -11.82 8.03 6.12
C GLN A 316 -11.73 7.38 4.75
N GLN A 317 -12.81 7.40 3.98
CA GLN A 317 -12.86 6.88 2.61
C GLN A 317 -13.09 8.04 1.64
N GLY A 318 -12.13 8.28 0.77
CA GLY A 318 -12.24 9.39 -0.18
C GLY A 318 -12.65 10.70 0.51
N ASN A 319 -13.67 11.36 0.00
CA ASN A 319 -14.28 12.57 0.56
C ASN A 319 -15.59 12.29 1.34
N HIS A 320 -15.87 11.03 1.68
CA HIS A 320 -17.04 10.68 2.48
C HIS A 320 -16.90 11.15 3.93
N PRO A 321 -18.00 11.25 4.68
CA PRO A 321 -17.96 11.53 6.11
C PRO A 321 -17.08 10.51 6.84
N LEU A 322 -16.38 10.99 7.89
CA LEU A 322 -15.59 10.11 8.75
C LEU A 322 -16.50 9.06 9.40
N ARG A 323 -16.07 7.80 9.37
CA ARG A 323 -16.79 6.67 9.96
C ARG A 323 -16.12 6.21 11.23
N ILE A 324 -16.92 5.80 12.19
CA ILE A 324 -16.49 5.10 13.40
C ILE A 324 -17.27 3.80 13.53
N GLY A 325 -16.60 2.72 13.92
CA GLY A 325 -17.26 1.44 14.09
C GLY A 325 -16.35 0.35 14.64
N ILE A 326 -16.85 -0.86 14.59
CA ILE A 326 -16.16 -2.06 15.05
C ILE A 326 -16.09 -3.09 13.93
N VAL A 327 -14.95 -3.78 13.83
CA VAL A 327 -14.81 -5.01 13.06
C VAL A 327 -15.00 -6.19 14.00
N ALA A 328 -16.05 -6.99 13.75
CA ALA A 328 -16.36 -8.15 14.59
C ALA A 328 -15.49 -9.35 14.22
N THR A 329 -14.90 -10.00 15.23
CA THR A 329 -13.97 -11.14 15.04
C THR A 329 -14.69 -12.47 14.74
N ASN A 330 -15.93 -12.65 15.23
CA ASN A 330 -16.72 -13.88 15.05
C ASN A 330 -17.79 -13.72 13.97
N THR A 331 -17.36 -13.73 12.70
CA THR A 331 -18.24 -13.47 11.56
C THR A 331 -18.70 -14.73 10.82
N ASN A 332 -19.13 -15.76 11.49
CA ASN A 332 -19.95 -16.80 10.83
C ASN A 332 -21.34 -16.27 10.38
N HIS A 333 -21.51 -14.96 10.36
CA HIS A 333 -22.79 -14.31 10.09
C HIS A 333 -22.64 -13.22 9.03
N GLY A 334 -22.45 -13.63 7.77
CA GLY A 334 -22.68 -12.75 6.64
C GLY A 334 -24.06 -12.09 6.77
N ILE A 335 -24.09 -10.83 7.19
CA ILE A 335 -25.33 -10.07 7.21
C ILE A 335 -25.56 -9.62 5.78
N ASN A 336 -26.52 -10.29 5.12
CA ASN A 336 -26.98 -9.84 3.85
C ASN A 336 -27.62 -8.44 4.03
N GLN A 337 -27.25 -7.45 3.23
CA GLN A 337 -27.86 -6.10 3.28
C GLN A 337 -29.39 -6.13 3.17
N THR A 338 -29.95 -7.18 2.58
CA THR A 338 -31.39 -7.41 2.51
C THR A 338 -32.05 -7.65 3.87
N THR A 339 -31.34 -8.23 4.86
CA THR A 339 -31.87 -8.42 6.22
C THR A 339 -31.98 -7.09 6.96
N LYS A 340 -31.04 -6.16 6.70
CA LYS A 340 -31.02 -4.81 7.28
C LYS A 340 -32.27 -3.99 6.97
N LYS A 341 -32.77 -4.09 5.73
CA LYS A 341 -33.95 -3.34 5.27
C LYS A 341 -35.28 -3.94 5.78
N LYS A 342 -35.30 -5.22 6.14
CA LYS A 342 -36.51 -5.95 6.52
C LYS A 342 -36.79 -5.96 8.04
N ASP A 343 -35.74 -5.90 8.88
CA ASP A 343 -35.90 -5.95 10.34
C ASP A 343 -34.83 -5.08 11.03
N ILE A 344 -35.19 -3.82 11.27
CA ILE A 344 -34.32 -2.83 11.94
C ILE A 344 -34.03 -3.25 13.39
N ALA A 345 -35.00 -3.84 14.09
CA ALA A 345 -34.84 -4.23 15.50
C ALA A 345 -33.83 -5.37 15.63
N ALA A 346 -33.94 -6.41 14.80
CA ALA A 346 -32.99 -7.51 14.76
C ALA A 346 -31.57 -7.02 14.39
N TRP A 347 -31.48 -6.07 13.48
CA TRP A 347 -30.22 -5.45 13.10
C TRP A 347 -29.57 -4.69 14.26
N LYS A 348 -30.31 -3.80 14.93
CA LYS A 348 -29.83 -3.04 16.08
C LYS A 348 -29.40 -3.96 17.24
N ASN A 349 -30.15 -5.01 17.51
CA ASN A 349 -29.79 -6.03 18.52
C ASN A 349 -28.47 -6.73 18.19
N ARG A 350 -28.21 -7.00 16.92
CA ARG A 350 -26.95 -7.60 16.51
C ARG A 350 -25.77 -6.64 16.69
N VAL A 351 -25.90 -5.39 16.27
CA VAL A 351 -24.88 -4.35 16.50
C VAL A 351 -24.63 -4.18 17.98
N ARG A 352 -25.70 -4.10 18.80
CA ARG A 352 -25.60 -4.00 20.27
C ARG A 352 -24.79 -5.14 20.87
N LYS A 353 -25.06 -6.39 20.49
CA LYS A 353 -24.30 -7.55 20.98
C LYS A 353 -22.80 -7.46 20.66
N HIS A 354 -22.44 -6.97 19.48
CA HIS A 354 -21.02 -6.77 19.14
C HIS A 354 -20.39 -5.64 19.94
N LEU A 355 -21.13 -4.55 20.19
CA LEU A 355 -20.67 -3.45 21.04
C LEU A 355 -20.50 -3.91 22.49
N GLU A 356 -21.45 -4.68 23.03
CA GLU A 356 -21.39 -5.30 24.38
C GLU A 356 -20.16 -6.20 24.52
N LEU A 357 -19.89 -7.07 23.54
CA LEU A 357 -18.71 -7.91 23.53
C LEU A 357 -17.41 -7.08 23.55
N CYS A 358 -17.40 -5.95 22.89
CA CYS A 358 -16.26 -5.03 22.85
C CYS A 358 -16.20 -4.09 24.08
N GLY A 359 -17.22 -4.05 24.93
CA GLY A 359 -17.33 -3.10 26.06
C GLY A 359 -17.59 -1.66 25.59
N LEU A 360 -18.26 -1.48 24.47
CA LEU A 360 -18.54 -0.19 23.84
C LEU A 360 -20.03 0.19 23.82
N ASP A 361 -20.90 -0.69 24.29
CA ASP A 361 -22.36 -0.47 24.35
C ASP A 361 -22.75 0.74 25.19
N ASN A 362 -21.99 1.02 26.25
CA ASN A 362 -22.19 2.15 27.15
C ASN A 362 -21.38 3.40 26.75
N TYR A 363 -20.61 3.36 25.65
CA TYR A 363 -19.91 4.55 25.20
C TYR A 363 -20.90 5.52 24.54
N PRO A 364 -20.96 6.81 24.95
CA PRO A 364 -22.04 7.71 24.61
C PRO A 364 -22.30 7.87 23.11
N ALA A 365 -21.25 7.89 22.26
CA ALA A 365 -21.41 8.03 20.83
C ALA A 365 -22.11 6.81 20.20
N PHE A 366 -21.78 5.56 20.65
CA PHE A 366 -22.44 4.33 20.18
C PHE A 366 -23.85 4.21 20.73
N GLN A 367 -24.06 4.59 21.99
CA GLN A 367 -25.37 4.55 22.66
C GLN A 367 -26.37 5.49 21.95
N LYS A 368 -25.97 6.75 21.71
CA LYS A 368 -26.76 7.73 20.96
C LYS A 368 -27.21 7.20 19.59
N GLU A 369 -26.32 6.51 18.87
CA GLU A 369 -26.64 5.94 17.56
C GLU A 369 -27.58 4.72 17.66
N LEU A 370 -27.47 3.90 18.70
CA LEU A 370 -28.38 2.78 18.94
C LEU A 370 -29.80 3.24 19.30
N GLU A 371 -29.95 4.41 19.95
CA GLU A 371 -31.23 4.98 20.41
C GLU A 371 -31.99 5.68 19.29
N LYS A 372 -31.35 6.08 18.18
CA LYS A 372 -32.05 6.70 17.05
C LYS A 372 -33.15 5.78 16.53
N GLU A 373 -34.33 6.32 16.21
CA GLU A 373 -35.45 5.55 15.64
C GLU A 373 -35.06 4.94 14.31
N GLU A 374 -34.38 5.71 13.47
CA GLU A 374 -33.82 5.25 12.22
C GLU A 374 -32.52 4.47 12.43
N ASN A 375 -32.25 3.52 11.56
CA ASN A 375 -31.02 2.76 11.59
C ASN A 375 -29.85 3.60 11.05
N SER A 376 -29.03 4.15 11.94
CA SER A 376 -27.83 4.90 11.61
C SER A 376 -26.60 4.01 11.32
N PHE A 377 -26.60 2.78 11.81
CA PHE A 377 -25.49 1.85 11.57
C PHE A 377 -25.54 1.27 10.16
N ASN A 378 -24.39 1.30 9.50
CA ASN A 378 -24.12 0.62 8.26
C ASN A 378 -23.21 -0.60 8.49
N SER A 379 -23.08 -1.47 7.49
CA SER A 379 -22.07 -2.53 7.51
C SER A 379 -21.44 -2.73 6.16
N TYR A 380 -20.17 -3.11 6.21
CA TYR A 380 -19.45 -3.68 5.10
C TYR A 380 -18.70 -4.93 5.60
N GLY A 381 -19.11 -6.10 5.13
CA GLY A 381 -18.58 -7.36 5.70
C GLY A 381 -18.76 -7.43 7.21
N SER A 382 -17.66 -7.55 7.93
CA SER A 382 -17.60 -7.56 9.39
C SER A 382 -17.51 -6.17 10.05
N PHE A 383 -17.40 -5.11 9.27
CA PHE A 383 -17.30 -3.74 9.76
C PHE A 383 -18.67 -3.12 9.93
N TYR A 384 -19.07 -2.84 11.18
CA TYR A 384 -20.28 -2.14 11.57
C TYR A 384 -19.94 -0.71 11.95
N TYR A 385 -20.51 0.27 11.27
CA TYR A 385 -20.12 1.67 11.44
C TYR A 385 -21.29 2.63 11.29
N PHE A 386 -21.12 3.83 11.80
CA PHE A 386 -21.94 4.98 11.50
C PHE A 386 -21.06 6.15 11.05
N ASN A 387 -21.68 7.09 10.35
CA ASN A 387 -21.00 8.32 9.95
C ASN A 387 -21.03 9.30 11.11
N ILE A 388 -19.90 9.94 11.36
CA ILE A 388 -19.84 11.07 12.29
C ILE A 388 -20.49 12.26 11.57
N GLU A 389 -21.57 12.77 12.12
CA GLU A 389 -22.23 13.98 11.64
C GLU A 389 -21.28 15.16 11.95
N SER A 390 -20.48 15.52 10.99
CA SER A 390 -19.70 16.75 10.99
C SER A 390 -19.72 17.32 9.59
N ASP A 391 -19.81 18.63 9.49
CA ASP A 391 -19.39 19.33 8.29
C ASP A 391 -18.03 18.77 7.86
N VAL A 392 -17.76 18.78 6.56
CA VAL A 392 -16.52 18.20 6.02
C VAL A 392 -15.32 18.82 6.75
N MET A 393 -14.79 18.10 7.75
CA MET A 393 -13.65 18.55 8.53
C MET A 393 -12.43 18.71 7.63
N PRO A 394 -11.62 19.74 7.82
CA PRO A 394 -10.29 19.83 7.24
C PRO A 394 -9.47 18.58 7.56
N ILE A 395 -8.55 18.23 6.68
CA ILE A 395 -7.79 16.98 6.81
C ILE A 395 -7.08 16.88 8.15
N LEU A 396 -6.39 17.94 8.56
CA LEU A 396 -5.66 17.95 9.82
C LEU A 396 -6.58 17.75 11.03
N GLU A 397 -7.72 18.44 11.04
CA GLU A 397 -8.74 18.29 12.08
C GLU A 397 -9.30 16.85 12.10
N THR A 398 -9.50 16.23 10.93
CA THR A 398 -9.91 14.83 10.84
C THR A 398 -8.89 13.90 11.50
N LEU A 399 -7.60 14.07 11.22
CA LEU A 399 -6.54 13.26 11.80
C LEU A 399 -6.42 13.45 13.33
N GLU A 400 -6.51 14.70 13.80
CA GLU A 400 -6.52 15.02 15.23
C GLU A 400 -7.76 14.46 15.92
N TYR A 401 -8.92 14.58 15.30
CA TYR A 401 -10.15 13.99 15.80
C TYR A 401 -10.04 12.47 15.94
N MET A 402 -9.60 11.78 14.89
CA MET A 402 -9.38 10.32 14.92
C MET A 402 -8.48 9.93 16.09
N LYS A 403 -7.33 10.59 16.24
CA LYS A 403 -6.36 10.34 17.32
C LYS A 403 -6.99 10.60 18.70
N ASN A 404 -7.56 11.77 18.90
CA ASN A 404 -8.07 12.19 20.21
C ASN A 404 -9.27 11.34 20.66
N LYS A 405 -10.20 11.06 19.75
CA LYS A 405 -11.36 10.19 20.05
C LYS A 405 -10.96 8.75 20.27
N MET A 406 -10.02 8.20 19.47
CA MET A 406 -9.50 6.86 19.70
C MET A 406 -8.89 6.74 21.10
N ASN A 407 -8.06 7.69 21.52
CA ASN A 407 -7.45 7.70 22.85
C ASN A 407 -8.51 7.72 23.97
N LYS A 408 -9.57 8.53 23.83
CA LYS A 408 -10.66 8.60 24.81
C LYS A 408 -11.41 7.26 24.92
N ILE A 409 -11.73 6.63 23.79
CA ILE A 409 -12.41 5.33 23.79
C ILE A 409 -11.52 4.24 24.40
N VAL A 410 -10.24 4.24 24.07
CA VAL A 410 -9.28 3.28 24.63
C VAL A 410 -9.10 3.48 26.14
N ALA A 411 -9.10 4.72 26.64
CA ALA A 411 -9.08 5.00 28.06
C ALA A 411 -10.35 4.46 28.76
N HIS A 412 -11.52 4.64 28.16
CA HIS A 412 -12.78 4.09 28.66
C HIS A 412 -12.73 2.56 28.75
N LEU A 413 -12.26 1.89 27.70
CA LEU A 413 -12.13 0.43 27.66
C LEU A 413 -11.20 -0.12 28.75
N LYS A 414 -10.20 0.66 29.18
CA LYS A 414 -9.25 0.26 30.22
C LYS A 414 -9.78 0.48 31.64
N ASN A 415 -10.50 1.57 31.87
CA ASN A 415 -10.85 2.04 33.21
C ASN A 415 -12.27 1.65 33.63
N GLY A 416 -13.08 1.08 32.72
CA GLY A 416 -14.47 0.67 32.99
C GLY A 416 -15.43 1.78 33.38
N SER A 417 -14.98 3.05 33.39
CA SER A 417 -15.82 4.22 33.69
C SER A 417 -15.34 5.47 32.94
N LEU A 418 -16.27 6.22 32.40
CA LEU A 418 -16.05 7.59 31.95
C LEU A 418 -16.56 8.54 33.04
N ASP A 419 -15.72 9.46 33.47
CA ASP A 419 -16.23 10.70 34.03
C ASP A 419 -17.03 11.44 32.95
N ALA A 420 -18.31 11.72 33.22
CA ALA A 420 -19.26 12.32 32.29
C ALA A 420 -18.87 13.73 31.81
N ALA A 421 -17.79 14.30 32.33
CA ALA A 421 -17.31 15.65 32.04
C ALA A 421 -16.38 15.78 30.80
N SER A 422 -16.11 14.68 30.07
CA SER A 422 -15.13 14.66 28.97
C SER A 422 -15.72 14.37 27.58
N ILE A 423 -17.03 14.61 27.41
CA ILE A 423 -17.76 14.45 26.12
C ILE A 423 -17.60 15.68 25.24
#